data_a19676e0a8d5780ec629e4056cdaa51a
#
_entry.id   a19676e0a8d5780ec629e4056cdaa51a
#
_cell.length_a   1.000
_cell.length_b   1.000
_cell.length_c   1.000
_cell.angle_alpha   90.00
_cell.angle_beta   90.00
_cell.angle_gamma   90.00
#
_symmetry.space_group_name_H-M   'P 1'
#
loop_
_entity.id
_entity.type
_entity.pdbx_description
1 polymer ?
#
loop_
_entity_poly.entity_id
_entity_poly.type
_entity_poly.pdbx_seq_one_letter_code
_entity_poly.pdbx_strand_id
1 'polypeptide(L)'
;NDRVFYFTTCGWMMWNWLVGALSSGATILLFDGFPMYKKNDLLFEFASEEKVTLFGISAKYIDTLNNNGVIPKNNHNFSKLKTICSTGSPLSEDGFRYIYNNIKKDVHLSSISGGTDIVSCFVLGNLSQPVYAGEIQNRGLGMDVDIFDEEGSSIKDKKGELVCKKPFPSMPIKFWNDEGDKKYKSAYFEKYKNVWHHGDFAKITGNGGFVIFGRSDTTLNPGGVRLGTAEIYSVVEKFKEVQESIVIGQSWDNDIRIILFIVLNKGYDLTSEIKDKIKKAIRINA
;
A
#
# COMPACT_ATOMS: atom_id res chain seq x y z
N ASN A 1 -24.14 -3.21 -15.32
CA ASN A 1 -23.28 -4.20 -14.68
C ASN A 1 -21.90 -3.62 -14.48
N ASP A 2 -21.29 -3.85 -13.31
CA ASP A 2 -19.94 -3.40 -13.04
C ASP A 2 -18.91 -4.24 -13.81
N ARG A 3 -17.83 -3.59 -14.22
CA ARG A 3 -16.66 -4.20 -14.89
C ARG A 3 -15.45 -3.96 -14.02
N VAL A 4 -14.94 -5.05 -13.44
CA VAL A 4 -13.93 -5.00 -12.38
C VAL A 4 -12.59 -5.47 -12.89
N PHE A 5 -11.58 -4.69 -12.62
CA PHE A 5 -10.19 -4.97 -12.98
C PHE A 5 -9.27 -4.75 -11.78
N TYR A 6 -8.38 -5.70 -11.54
CA TYR A 6 -7.21 -5.55 -10.70
C TYR A 6 -5.98 -5.98 -11.48
N PHE A 7 -4.95 -5.13 -11.53
CA PHE A 7 -3.64 -5.55 -12.01
C PHE A 7 -2.96 -6.40 -10.93
N THR A 8 -3.03 -7.70 -11.06
CA THR A 8 -2.58 -8.67 -10.07
C THR A 8 -2.16 -9.98 -10.72
N THR A 9 -1.53 -10.85 -9.93
CA THR A 9 -1.22 -12.23 -10.30
C THR A 9 -2.06 -13.20 -9.47
N CYS A 10 -2.16 -14.45 -9.89
CA CYS A 10 -2.90 -15.49 -9.16
C CYS A 10 -2.35 -15.78 -7.76
N GLY A 11 -1.10 -15.39 -7.48
CA GLY A 11 -0.45 -15.56 -6.18
C GLY A 11 -0.76 -14.47 -5.15
N TRP A 12 -1.47 -13.42 -5.53
CA TRP A 12 -1.77 -12.29 -4.66
C TRP A 12 -3.26 -12.23 -4.27
N MET A 13 -3.56 -11.65 -3.13
CA MET A 13 -4.92 -11.58 -2.58
C MET A 13 -5.93 -10.90 -3.52
N MET A 14 -5.54 -9.88 -4.27
CA MET A 14 -6.41 -9.18 -5.21
C MET A 14 -6.99 -10.09 -6.30
N TRP A 15 -6.33 -11.21 -6.61
CA TRP A 15 -6.89 -12.23 -7.48
C TRP A 15 -8.16 -12.85 -6.89
N ASN A 16 -8.14 -13.17 -5.59
CA ASN A 16 -9.30 -13.72 -4.91
C ASN A 16 -10.50 -12.74 -4.95
N TRP A 17 -10.24 -11.45 -4.77
CA TRP A 17 -11.28 -10.42 -4.90
C TRP A 17 -11.79 -10.27 -6.32
N LEU A 18 -10.89 -10.30 -7.30
CA LEU A 18 -11.29 -10.23 -8.71
C LEU A 18 -12.21 -11.40 -9.06
N VAL A 19 -11.83 -12.63 -8.70
CA VAL A 19 -12.68 -13.82 -8.90
C VAL A 19 -13.96 -13.74 -8.09
N GLY A 20 -13.87 -13.29 -6.82
CA GLY A 20 -15.00 -13.09 -5.93
C GLY A 20 -16.05 -12.11 -6.47
N ALA A 21 -15.66 -11.13 -7.30
CA ALA A 21 -16.57 -10.18 -7.91
C ALA A 21 -17.62 -10.84 -8.83
N LEU A 22 -17.35 -12.05 -9.34
CA LEU A 22 -18.32 -12.83 -10.12
C LEU A 22 -19.59 -13.13 -9.33
N SER A 23 -19.49 -13.31 -8.00
CA SER A 23 -20.64 -13.57 -7.16
C SER A 23 -21.64 -12.42 -7.08
N SER A 24 -21.19 -11.20 -7.38
CA SER A 24 -22.05 -9.99 -7.46
C SER A 24 -22.61 -9.75 -8.87
N GLY A 25 -22.37 -10.65 -9.82
CA GLY A 25 -22.77 -10.50 -11.22
C GLY A 25 -21.90 -9.50 -12.00
N ALA A 26 -20.75 -9.12 -11.48
CA ALA A 26 -19.81 -8.25 -12.19
C ALA A 26 -19.10 -9.00 -13.32
N THR A 27 -18.71 -8.29 -14.37
CA THR A 27 -17.76 -8.78 -15.36
C THR A 27 -16.34 -8.57 -14.83
N ILE A 28 -15.55 -9.61 -14.73
CA ILE A 28 -14.11 -9.48 -14.42
C ILE A 28 -13.31 -9.31 -15.71
N LEU A 29 -12.28 -8.49 -15.63
CA LEU A 29 -11.36 -8.23 -16.75
C LEU A 29 -9.98 -8.73 -16.39
N LEU A 30 -9.34 -9.42 -17.33
CA LEU A 30 -8.03 -10.01 -17.15
C LEU A 30 -7.05 -9.36 -18.11
N PHE A 31 -5.84 -9.12 -17.63
CA PHE A 31 -4.75 -8.57 -18.40
C PHE A 31 -3.50 -9.43 -18.15
N ASP A 32 -2.90 -9.91 -19.24
CA ASP A 32 -1.65 -10.67 -19.20
C ASP A 32 -0.57 -9.88 -19.95
N GLY A 33 0.50 -9.53 -19.26
CA GLY A 33 1.61 -8.82 -19.85
C GLY A 33 2.20 -7.71 -18.95
N PHE A 34 3.21 -7.04 -19.49
CA PHE A 34 3.86 -5.93 -18.82
C PHE A 34 2.98 -4.66 -18.89
N PRO A 35 2.65 -4.02 -17.75
CA PRO A 35 1.65 -2.94 -17.70
C PRO A 35 2.08 -1.66 -18.43
N MET A 36 3.34 -1.54 -18.78
CA MET A 36 3.92 -0.39 -19.49
C MET A 36 4.53 -0.80 -20.84
N TYR A 37 4.08 -1.90 -21.44
CA TYR A 37 4.61 -2.37 -22.73
C TYR A 37 4.28 -1.37 -23.85
N LYS A 38 5.32 -0.80 -24.45
CA LYS A 38 5.27 0.23 -25.51
C LYS A 38 4.63 1.57 -25.10
N LYS A 39 3.84 1.63 -24.02
CA LYS A 39 3.15 2.82 -23.52
C LYS A 39 3.13 2.83 -22.01
N ASN A 40 3.38 3.98 -21.40
CA ASN A 40 3.36 4.10 -19.94
C ASN A 40 1.94 4.00 -19.35
N ASP A 41 0.90 4.35 -20.14
CA ASP A 41 -0.50 4.38 -19.73
C ASP A 41 -1.34 3.23 -20.32
N LEU A 42 -0.71 2.11 -20.70
CA LEU A 42 -1.36 0.96 -21.33
C LEU A 42 -2.56 0.43 -20.53
N LEU A 43 -2.45 0.35 -19.19
CA LEU A 43 -3.56 -0.09 -18.36
C LEU A 43 -4.73 0.91 -18.36
N PHE A 44 -4.48 2.19 -18.56
CA PHE A 44 -5.54 3.20 -18.69
C PHE A 44 -6.20 3.20 -20.07
N GLU A 45 -5.44 2.89 -21.12
CA GLU A 45 -6.02 2.57 -22.43
C GLU A 45 -6.98 1.39 -22.30
N PHE A 46 -6.52 0.28 -21.75
CA PHE A 46 -7.35 -0.89 -21.48
C PHE A 46 -8.58 -0.57 -20.63
N ALA A 47 -8.43 0.22 -19.56
CA ALA A 47 -9.54 0.63 -18.71
C ALA A 47 -10.60 1.46 -19.46
N SER A 48 -10.17 2.31 -20.38
CA SER A 48 -11.05 3.13 -21.23
C SER A 48 -11.80 2.28 -22.25
N GLU A 49 -11.09 1.44 -22.99
CA GLU A 49 -11.66 0.57 -24.04
C GLU A 49 -12.66 -0.43 -23.45
N GLU A 50 -12.29 -1.07 -22.35
CA GLU A 50 -13.12 -2.05 -21.66
C GLU A 50 -14.16 -1.42 -20.72
N LYS A 51 -14.26 -0.10 -20.66
CA LYS A 51 -15.24 0.62 -19.84
C LYS A 51 -15.24 0.16 -18.38
N VAL A 52 -14.06 0.06 -17.79
CA VAL A 52 -13.85 -0.38 -16.41
C VAL A 52 -14.61 0.54 -15.46
N THR A 53 -15.31 -0.04 -14.49
CA THR A 53 -16.02 0.71 -13.43
C THR A 53 -15.25 0.74 -12.11
N LEU A 54 -14.51 -0.33 -11.80
CA LEU A 54 -13.59 -0.41 -10.66
C LEU A 54 -12.21 -0.84 -11.17
N PHE A 55 -11.21 -0.02 -10.91
CA PHE A 55 -9.85 -0.15 -11.39
C PHE A 55 -8.86 -0.26 -10.24
N GLY A 56 -8.26 -1.43 -10.05
CA GLY A 56 -7.30 -1.72 -8.98
C GLY A 56 -5.87 -1.77 -9.51
N ILE A 57 -5.00 -0.96 -8.92
CA ILE A 57 -3.57 -0.85 -9.28
C ILE A 57 -2.70 -0.64 -8.04
N SER A 58 -1.38 -0.75 -8.20
CA SER A 58 -0.45 -0.46 -7.11
C SER A 58 -0.16 1.04 -6.99
N ALA A 59 0.16 1.50 -5.77
CA ALA A 59 0.68 2.84 -5.53
C ALA A 59 1.94 3.10 -6.37
N LYS A 60 2.82 2.11 -6.50
CA LYS A 60 4.04 2.22 -7.31
C LYS A 60 3.76 2.51 -8.79
N TYR A 61 2.72 1.93 -9.37
CA TYR A 61 2.34 2.24 -10.75
C TYR A 61 1.88 3.69 -10.89
N ILE A 62 1.10 4.20 -9.93
CA ILE A 62 0.67 5.60 -9.87
C ILE A 62 1.86 6.55 -9.79
N ASP A 63 2.82 6.27 -8.89
CA ASP A 63 4.03 7.08 -8.73
C ASP A 63 4.89 7.07 -9.98
N THR A 64 5.01 5.91 -10.64
CA THR A 64 5.75 5.79 -11.91
C THR A 64 5.14 6.65 -13.02
N LEU A 65 3.81 6.67 -13.14
CA LEU A 65 3.12 7.51 -14.11
C LEU A 65 3.31 9.00 -13.81
N ASN A 66 3.20 9.38 -12.54
CA ASN A 66 3.41 10.76 -12.09
C ASN A 66 4.83 11.23 -12.40
N ASN A 67 5.84 10.42 -12.06
CA ASN A 67 7.25 10.72 -12.32
C ASN A 67 7.57 10.83 -13.82
N ASN A 68 6.87 10.07 -14.65
CA ASN A 68 7.00 10.13 -16.12
C ASN A 68 6.14 11.23 -16.77
N GLY A 69 5.42 12.02 -16.00
CA GLY A 69 4.58 13.11 -16.49
C GLY A 69 3.41 12.66 -17.38
N VAL A 70 2.92 11.43 -17.19
CA VAL A 70 1.81 10.87 -17.96
C VAL A 70 0.49 11.49 -17.50
N ILE A 71 -0.38 11.88 -18.43
CA ILE A 71 -1.69 12.50 -18.14
C ILE A 71 -2.79 11.70 -18.83
N PRO A 72 -3.25 10.58 -18.25
CA PRO A 72 -4.18 9.65 -18.90
C PRO A 72 -5.49 10.28 -19.36
N LYS A 73 -6.03 11.26 -18.62
CA LYS A 73 -7.30 11.94 -18.99
C LYS A 73 -7.28 12.64 -20.35
N ASN A 74 -6.09 12.96 -20.87
CA ASN A 74 -5.99 13.64 -22.16
C ASN A 74 -6.25 12.71 -23.34
N ASN A 75 -6.00 11.41 -23.14
CA ASN A 75 -6.01 10.42 -24.21
C ASN A 75 -7.12 9.37 -24.07
N HIS A 76 -7.74 9.26 -22.88
CA HIS A 76 -8.64 8.16 -22.55
C HIS A 76 -9.95 8.65 -21.96
N ASN A 77 -11.03 7.88 -22.19
CA ASN A 77 -12.37 8.17 -21.70
C ASN A 77 -12.68 7.37 -20.43
N PHE A 78 -12.75 8.04 -19.30
CA PHE A 78 -13.07 7.43 -17.99
C PHE A 78 -14.50 7.69 -17.52
N SER A 79 -15.46 7.95 -18.42
CA SER A 79 -16.86 8.24 -18.06
C SER A 79 -17.52 7.12 -17.25
N LYS A 80 -17.09 5.88 -17.43
CA LYS A 80 -17.61 4.71 -16.70
C LYS A 80 -16.86 4.39 -15.42
N LEU A 81 -15.65 4.92 -15.23
CA LEU A 81 -14.81 4.66 -14.07
C LEU A 81 -15.42 5.32 -12.83
N LYS A 82 -15.77 4.52 -11.82
CA LYS A 82 -16.39 4.96 -10.56
C LYS A 82 -15.38 4.95 -9.42
N THR A 83 -14.52 3.93 -9.37
CA THR A 83 -13.58 3.72 -8.26
C THR A 83 -12.20 3.34 -8.77
N ILE A 84 -11.17 3.94 -8.17
CA ILE A 84 -9.78 3.49 -8.27
C ILE A 84 -9.38 2.96 -6.91
N CYS A 85 -8.88 1.71 -6.86
CA CYS A 85 -8.29 1.13 -5.66
C CYS A 85 -6.76 1.15 -5.77
N SER A 86 -6.09 1.55 -4.70
CA SER A 86 -4.63 1.53 -4.60
C SER A 86 -4.16 0.71 -3.42
N THR A 87 -3.21 -0.21 -3.66
CA THR A 87 -2.67 -1.11 -2.64
C THR A 87 -1.22 -1.53 -2.98
N GLY A 88 -0.65 -2.42 -2.15
CA GLY A 88 0.72 -2.94 -2.30
C GLY A 88 1.76 -2.13 -1.56
N SER A 89 1.57 -0.83 -1.45
CA SER A 89 2.30 0.11 -0.60
C SER A 89 1.41 1.30 -0.27
N PRO A 90 1.75 2.13 0.75
CA PRO A 90 1.01 3.36 1.04
C PRO A 90 1.02 4.29 -0.17
N LEU A 91 -0.15 4.81 -0.55
CA LEU A 91 -0.24 5.83 -1.59
C LEU A 91 0.17 7.18 -1.02
N SER A 92 1.13 7.86 -1.67
CA SER A 92 1.60 9.17 -1.25
C SER A 92 0.54 10.26 -1.46
N GLU A 93 0.61 11.36 -0.71
CA GLU A 93 -0.27 12.52 -0.95
C GLU A 93 -0.21 13.02 -2.40
N ASP A 94 0.99 13.01 -3.00
CA ASP A 94 1.18 13.40 -4.39
C ASP A 94 0.50 12.42 -5.35
N GLY A 95 0.48 11.11 -5.02
CA GLY A 95 -0.28 10.09 -5.74
C GLY A 95 -1.79 10.37 -5.71
N PHE A 96 -2.36 10.81 -4.56
CA PHE A 96 -3.75 11.24 -4.48
C PHE A 96 -4.00 12.44 -5.39
N ARG A 97 -3.18 13.49 -5.31
CA ARG A 97 -3.29 14.69 -6.15
C ARG A 97 -3.16 14.36 -7.63
N TYR A 98 -2.23 13.47 -7.98
CA TYR A 98 -2.03 13.02 -9.35
C TYR A 98 -3.29 12.37 -9.92
N ILE A 99 -3.94 11.46 -9.19
CA ILE A 99 -5.15 10.78 -9.64
C ILE A 99 -6.26 11.79 -9.94
N TYR A 100 -6.55 12.70 -9.02
CA TYR A 100 -7.61 13.70 -9.22
C TYR A 100 -7.27 14.73 -10.28
N ASN A 101 -6.02 15.09 -10.46
CA ASN A 101 -5.59 16.08 -11.43
C ASN A 101 -5.39 15.50 -12.83
N ASN A 102 -4.92 14.25 -12.95
CA ASN A 102 -4.42 13.71 -14.21
C ASN A 102 -5.19 12.49 -14.74
N ILE A 103 -6.03 11.86 -13.92
CA ILE A 103 -6.85 10.72 -14.33
C ILE A 103 -8.32 11.11 -14.35
N LYS A 104 -8.95 11.32 -13.18
CA LYS A 104 -10.38 11.67 -13.12
C LYS A 104 -10.71 12.42 -11.83
N LYS A 105 -11.35 13.59 -11.96
CA LYS A 105 -11.69 14.47 -10.84
C LYS A 105 -12.82 13.93 -9.96
N ASP A 106 -13.80 13.25 -10.54
CA ASP A 106 -15.02 12.76 -9.90
C ASP A 106 -14.99 11.24 -9.67
N VAL A 107 -13.84 10.69 -9.30
CA VAL A 107 -13.67 9.28 -9.00
C VAL A 107 -13.55 9.04 -7.50
N HIS A 108 -14.10 7.94 -6.99
CA HIS A 108 -13.80 7.49 -5.63
C HIS A 108 -12.42 6.84 -5.59
N LEU A 109 -11.48 7.47 -4.90
CA LEU A 109 -10.15 6.91 -4.68
C LEU A 109 -10.13 6.17 -3.34
N SER A 110 -10.00 4.85 -3.40
CA SER A 110 -9.92 3.95 -2.26
C SER A 110 -8.48 3.44 -2.12
N SER A 111 -7.66 4.10 -1.33
CA SER A 111 -6.44 3.46 -0.82
C SER A 111 -6.85 2.39 0.19
N ILE A 112 -6.21 1.22 0.15
CA ILE A 112 -6.59 0.07 0.96
C ILE A 112 -5.36 -0.57 1.61
N SER A 113 -5.52 -1.07 2.84
CA SER A 113 -4.52 -1.89 3.52
C SER A 113 -5.18 -3.06 4.24
N GLY A 114 -4.57 -4.23 4.08
CA GLY A 114 -5.03 -5.49 4.66
C GLY A 114 -3.99 -6.59 4.47
N GLY A 115 -4.44 -7.82 4.37
CA GLY A 115 -3.51 -8.94 4.26
C GLY A 115 -4.04 -10.12 3.45
N THR A 116 -3.09 -10.89 2.92
CA THR A 116 -3.40 -12.09 2.14
C THR A 116 -4.13 -13.13 3.01
N ASP A 117 -3.70 -13.33 4.24
CA ASP A 117 -4.27 -14.36 5.12
C ASP A 117 -5.73 -14.08 5.51
N ILE A 118 -6.12 -12.82 5.55
CA ILE A 118 -7.50 -12.43 5.87
C ILE A 118 -8.39 -12.28 4.63
N VAL A 119 -7.82 -12.33 3.43
CA VAL A 119 -8.50 -12.08 2.14
C VAL A 119 -9.39 -10.83 2.20
N SER A 120 -8.94 -9.79 2.89
CA SER A 120 -9.72 -8.59 3.18
C SER A 120 -8.82 -7.39 3.48
N CYS A 121 -9.46 -6.24 3.74
CA CYS A 121 -8.79 -5.04 4.22
C CYS A 121 -9.23 -4.72 5.65
N PHE A 122 -8.27 -4.38 6.49
CA PHE A 122 -8.54 -3.77 7.79
C PHE A 122 -9.04 -2.33 7.63
N VAL A 123 -8.48 -1.62 6.67
CA VAL A 123 -8.85 -0.22 6.37
C VAL A 123 -9.00 -0.03 4.87
N LEU A 124 -10.01 0.72 4.45
CA LEU A 124 -10.39 0.87 3.05
C LEU A 124 -11.21 2.15 2.80
N GLY A 125 -11.62 2.39 1.55
CA GLY A 125 -12.43 3.51 1.15
C GLY A 125 -13.87 3.44 1.66
N ASN A 126 -14.50 4.61 1.76
CA ASN A 126 -15.89 4.76 2.15
C ASN A 126 -16.57 5.83 1.27
N LEU A 127 -17.57 5.43 0.48
CA LEU A 127 -18.29 6.32 -0.44
C LEU A 127 -19.08 7.43 0.26
N SER A 128 -19.37 7.30 1.54
CA SER A 128 -20.13 8.30 2.32
C SER A 128 -19.26 9.33 3.04
N GLN A 129 -17.94 9.27 2.86
CA GLN A 129 -16.99 10.16 3.53
C GLN A 129 -16.05 10.83 2.53
N PRO A 130 -15.52 12.03 2.84
CA PRO A 130 -14.52 12.68 2.01
C PRO A 130 -13.21 11.87 1.97
N VAL A 131 -12.48 12.02 0.87
CA VAL A 131 -11.13 11.47 0.70
C VAL A 131 -10.11 12.55 1.08
N TYR A 132 -9.26 12.26 2.07
CA TYR A 132 -8.14 13.12 2.44
C TYR A 132 -6.86 12.55 1.83
N ALA A 133 -6.03 13.42 1.24
CA ALA A 133 -4.77 12.99 0.64
C ALA A 133 -3.84 12.36 1.68
N GLY A 134 -3.29 11.17 1.37
CA GLY A 134 -2.43 10.42 2.28
C GLY A 134 -3.16 9.57 3.32
N GLU A 135 -4.50 9.62 3.38
CA GLU A 135 -5.29 8.85 4.35
C GLU A 135 -6.11 7.74 3.67
N ILE A 136 -6.23 6.61 4.36
CA ILE A 136 -7.25 5.59 4.07
C ILE A 136 -8.49 5.95 4.89
N GLN A 137 -9.66 6.04 4.24
CA GLN A 137 -10.83 6.70 4.82
C GLN A 137 -11.38 6.05 6.08
N ASN A 138 -11.46 4.71 6.16
CA ASN A 138 -12.21 4.07 7.24
C ASN A 138 -11.77 2.63 7.52
N ARG A 139 -12.26 2.11 8.64
CA ARG A 139 -12.21 0.67 8.97
C ARG A 139 -13.04 -0.14 7.99
N GLY A 140 -12.59 -1.36 7.70
CA GLY A 140 -13.40 -2.35 6.98
C GLY A 140 -14.65 -2.73 7.75
N LEU A 141 -15.71 -3.09 7.04
CA LEU A 141 -16.95 -3.57 7.67
C LEU A 141 -16.69 -4.85 8.46
N GLY A 142 -17.14 -4.88 9.71
CA GLY A 142 -16.90 -5.99 10.62
C GLY A 142 -15.50 -6.04 11.25
N MET A 143 -14.66 -5.03 11.00
CA MET A 143 -13.30 -4.91 11.52
C MET A 143 -13.22 -3.91 12.67
N ASP A 144 -12.97 -4.38 13.91
CA ASP A 144 -12.73 -3.51 15.08
C ASP A 144 -11.24 -3.09 15.15
N VAL A 145 -10.83 -2.34 14.13
CA VAL A 145 -9.43 -1.88 13.99
C VAL A 145 -9.10 -0.78 14.97
N ASP A 146 -7.90 -0.85 15.54
CA ASP A 146 -7.35 0.16 16.44
C ASP A 146 -5.84 0.29 16.25
N ILE A 147 -5.23 1.26 16.90
CA ILE A 147 -3.78 1.44 16.94
C ILE A 147 -3.32 1.32 18.40
N PHE A 148 -2.39 0.40 18.64
CA PHE A 148 -1.86 0.13 19.98
C PHE A 148 -0.42 0.61 20.11
N ASP A 149 -0.09 1.08 21.32
CA ASP A 149 1.30 1.25 21.73
C ASP A 149 1.95 -0.09 22.10
N GLU A 150 3.18 -0.05 22.60
CA GLU A 150 3.92 -1.27 23.01
C GLU A 150 3.30 -1.99 24.20
N GLU A 151 2.62 -1.26 25.06
CA GLU A 151 1.92 -1.74 26.25
C GLU A 151 0.53 -2.32 25.94
N GLY A 152 0.06 -2.21 24.69
CA GLY A 152 -1.25 -2.69 24.25
C GLY A 152 -2.40 -1.72 24.56
N SER A 153 -2.09 -0.45 24.79
CA SER A 153 -3.08 0.61 25.01
C SER A 153 -3.45 1.29 23.68
N SER A 154 -4.74 1.64 23.54
CA SER A 154 -5.22 2.36 22.35
C SER A 154 -4.68 3.78 22.30
N ILE A 155 -4.12 4.18 21.16
CA ILE A 155 -3.57 5.51 20.93
C ILE A 155 -4.17 6.17 19.68
N LYS A 156 -4.21 7.52 19.67
CA LYS A 156 -4.63 8.33 18.53
C LYS A 156 -3.57 9.36 18.19
N ASP A 157 -3.54 9.79 16.93
CA ASP A 157 -2.63 10.81 16.41
C ASP A 157 -1.14 10.50 16.60
N LYS A 158 -0.82 9.27 16.99
CA LYS A 158 0.54 8.75 17.13
C LYS A 158 0.71 7.46 16.35
N LYS A 159 1.94 7.20 15.91
CA LYS A 159 2.34 5.95 15.24
C LYS A 159 2.33 4.82 16.26
N GLY A 160 1.69 3.71 15.92
CA GLY A 160 1.64 2.48 16.71
C GLY A 160 1.31 1.28 15.83
N GLU A 161 1.05 0.15 16.46
CA GLU A 161 0.74 -1.11 15.77
C GLU A 161 -0.73 -1.18 15.37
N LEU A 162 -0.98 -1.54 14.10
CA LEU A 162 -2.33 -1.83 13.62
C LEU A 162 -2.82 -3.16 14.18
N VAL A 163 -3.93 -3.11 14.89
CA VAL A 163 -4.55 -4.28 15.50
C VAL A 163 -6.03 -4.40 15.14
N CYS A 164 -6.57 -5.62 15.22
CA CYS A 164 -8.01 -5.85 15.21
C CYS A 164 -8.42 -6.50 16.52
N LYS A 165 -9.22 -5.80 17.32
CA LYS A 165 -9.52 -6.17 18.71
C LYS A 165 -10.51 -7.31 18.85
N LYS A 166 -11.31 -7.57 17.83
CA LYS A 166 -12.36 -8.61 17.84
C LYS A 166 -12.22 -9.55 16.66
N PRO A 167 -12.71 -10.78 16.76
CA PRO A 167 -12.85 -11.66 15.62
C PRO A 167 -13.65 -10.98 14.49
N PHE A 168 -13.27 -11.25 13.25
CA PHE A 168 -13.85 -10.63 12.06
C PHE A 168 -14.23 -11.71 11.03
N PRO A 169 -15.14 -11.40 10.08
CA PRO A 169 -15.76 -12.41 9.21
C PRO A 169 -14.77 -13.27 8.39
N SER A 170 -13.67 -12.70 7.95
CA SER A 170 -12.64 -13.37 7.14
C SER A 170 -11.41 -13.79 7.94
N MET A 171 -11.48 -13.81 9.26
CA MET A 171 -10.39 -14.23 10.11
C MET A 171 -10.06 -15.71 9.85
N PRO A 172 -8.80 -16.08 9.58
CA PRO A 172 -8.39 -17.47 9.40
C PRO A 172 -8.72 -18.32 10.64
N ILE A 173 -9.19 -19.53 10.41
CA ILE A 173 -9.45 -20.49 11.48
C ILE A 173 -8.14 -21.09 11.98
N LYS A 174 -7.21 -21.37 11.06
CA LYS A 174 -5.88 -21.92 11.32
C LYS A 174 -5.01 -21.87 10.08
N PHE A 175 -3.73 -22.14 10.22
CA PHE A 175 -2.84 -22.38 9.08
C PHE A 175 -2.83 -23.86 8.67
N TRP A 176 -2.55 -24.09 7.40
CA TRP A 176 -2.37 -25.45 6.88
C TRP A 176 -1.09 -26.07 7.47
N ASN A 177 -1.14 -27.34 7.87
CA ASN A 177 -0.02 -28.08 8.48
C ASN A 177 0.62 -27.32 9.69
N ASP A 178 -0.21 -26.73 10.55
CA ASP A 178 0.21 -26.03 11.77
C ASP A 178 -0.32 -26.78 13.00
N GLU A 179 0.49 -27.71 13.51
CA GLU A 179 0.12 -28.53 14.65
C GLU A 179 0.02 -27.68 15.93
N GLY A 180 -1.16 -27.68 16.55
CA GLY A 180 -1.46 -26.89 17.75
C GLY A 180 -1.56 -25.40 17.53
N ASP A 181 -1.73 -24.96 16.27
CA ASP A 181 -1.85 -23.56 15.84
C ASP A 181 -0.67 -22.68 16.25
N LYS A 182 0.53 -23.26 16.35
CA LYS A 182 1.73 -22.55 16.86
C LYS A 182 2.14 -21.40 15.95
N LYS A 183 2.20 -21.63 14.64
CA LYS A 183 2.57 -20.59 13.67
C LYS A 183 1.51 -19.50 13.60
N TYR A 184 0.23 -19.88 13.59
CA TYR A 184 -0.89 -18.95 13.57
C TYR A 184 -0.90 -18.05 14.80
N LYS A 185 -0.75 -18.63 15.99
CA LYS A 185 -0.68 -17.87 17.24
C LYS A 185 0.53 -16.96 17.32
N SER A 186 1.70 -17.45 16.92
CA SER A 186 2.92 -16.64 16.89
C SER A 186 2.83 -15.48 15.90
N ALA A 187 2.24 -15.70 14.73
CA ALA A 187 2.11 -14.66 13.71
C ALA A 187 1.23 -13.48 14.16
N TYR A 188 0.13 -13.76 14.89
CA TYR A 188 -0.92 -12.74 15.09
C TYR A 188 -1.31 -12.46 16.53
N PHE A 189 -1.00 -13.34 17.50
CA PHE A 189 -1.52 -13.24 18.87
C PHE A 189 -0.44 -13.28 19.96
N GLU A 190 0.83 -13.32 19.57
CA GLU A 190 1.94 -13.39 20.55
C GLU A 190 2.19 -12.02 21.18
N LYS A 191 2.14 -10.95 20.41
CA LYS A 191 2.44 -9.59 20.88
C LYS A 191 1.35 -9.05 21.81
N TYR A 192 0.09 -9.23 21.47
CA TYR A 192 -1.04 -8.78 22.28
C TYR A 192 -2.02 -9.94 22.50
N LYS A 193 -2.25 -10.28 23.74
CA LYS A 193 -3.09 -11.44 24.11
C LYS A 193 -4.51 -11.29 23.58
N ASN A 194 -4.96 -12.24 22.76
CA ASN A 194 -6.30 -12.30 22.15
C ASN A 194 -6.65 -11.11 21.22
N VAL A 195 -5.66 -10.37 20.75
CA VAL A 195 -5.83 -9.28 19.80
C VAL A 195 -5.00 -9.59 18.56
N TRP A 196 -5.62 -9.50 17.38
CA TRP A 196 -4.90 -9.67 16.12
C TRP A 196 -3.92 -8.52 15.92
N HIS A 197 -2.64 -8.82 15.93
CA HIS A 197 -1.55 -7.93 15.59
C HIS A 197 -1.18 -8.12 14.13
N HIS A 198 -1.35 -7.09 13.29
CA HIS A 198 -1.16 -7.24 11.84
C HIS A 198 0.30 -7.13 11.39
N GLY A 199 1.12 -6.44 12.16
CA GLY A 199 2.51 -6.18 11.81
C GLY A 199 2.69 -5.01 10.83
N ASP A 200 1.78 -4.04 10.88
CA ASP A 200 1.88 -2.74 10.20
C ASP A 200 1.93 -1.62 11.23
N PHE A 201 2.80 -0.65 11.01
CA PHE A 201 2.70 0.63 11.71
C PHE A 201 1.65 1.51 11.04
N ALA A 202 0.77 2.06 11.87
CA ALA A 202 -0.28 2.96 11.40
C ALA A 202 -0.59 4.05 12.42
N LYS A 203 -1.41 5.01 12.01
CA LYS A 203 -1.94 6.08 12.85
C LYS A 203 -3.41 6.35 12.49
N ILE A 204 -4.25 6.56 13.49
CA ILE A 204 -5.58 7.15 13.31
C ILE A 204 -5.41 8.68 13.32
N THR A 205 -5.94 9.35 12.29
CA THR A 205 -5.83 10.82 12.14
C THR A 205 -6.97 11.53 12.85
N GLY A 206 -6.85 12.84 13.00
CA GLY A 206 -7.92 13.69 13.51
C GLY A 206 -9.21 13.65 12.66
N ASN A 207 -9.12 13.28 11.38
CA ASN A 207 -10.26 13.08 10.49
C ASN A 207 -10.94 11.71 10.68
N GLY A 208 -10.36 10.82 11.51
CA GLY A 208 -10.81 9.45 11.70
C GLY A 208 -10.32 8.45 10.64
N GLY A 209 -9.54 8.91 9.67
CA GLY A 209 -8.84 8.10 8.67
C GLY A 209 -7.59 7.42 9.22
N PHE A 210 -6.90 6.67 8.37
CA PHE A 210 -5.70 5.92 8.73
C PHE A 210 -4.53 6.30 7.81
N VAL A 211 -3.35 6.49 8.41
CA VAL A 211 -2.08 6.58 7.69
C VAL A 211 -1.29 5.31 7.97
N ILE A 212 -0.86 4.60 6.93
CA ILE A 212 -0.01 3.41 7.02
C ILE A 212 1.43 3.84 6.78
N PHE A 213 2.33 3.44 7.68
CA PHE A 213 3.77 3.73 7.60
C PHE A 213 4.60 2.56 7.05
N GLY A 214 3.98 1.41 6.83
CA GLY A 214 4.61 0.18 6.36
C GLY A 214 4.66 -0.91 7.43
N ARG A 215 5.42 -1.98 7.14
CA ARG A 215 5.53 -3.15 8.02
C ARG A 215 6.29 -2.82 9.30
N SER A 216 5.79 -3.30 10.43
CA SER A 216 6.48 -3.19 11.72
C SER A 216 7.46 -4.34 11.96
N ASP A 217 7.25 -5.48 11.29
CA ASP A 217 8.12 -6.66 11.34
C ASP A 217 9.39 -6.54 10.46
N THR A 218 9.46 -5.55 9.57
CA THR A 218 10.63 -5.23 8.75
C THR A 218 11.36 -3.97 9.23
N THR A 219 11.24 -3.64 10.51
CA THR A 219 11.85 -2.46 11.10
C THR A 219 13.36 -2.65 11.27
N LEU A 220 14.13 -1.65 10.88
CA LEU A 220 15.55 -1.54 11.14
C LEU A 220 15.77 -0.84 12.49
N ASN A 221 16.77 -1.28 13.26
CA ASN A 221 17.05 -0.72 14.58
C ASN A 221 18.52 -0.21 14.70
N PRO A 222 18.95 0.76 13.89
CA PRO A 222 20.29 1.33 14.01
C PRO A 222 20.39 2.15 15.30
N GLY A 223 21.40 1.85 16.13
CA GLY A 223 21.59 2.56 17.40
C GLY A 223 20.41 2.50 18.35
N GLY A 224 19.53 1.48 18.24
CA GLY A 224 18.32 1.34 19.04
C GLY A 224 17.12 2.16 18.56
N VAL A 225 17.24 2.93 17.47
CA VAL A 225 16.14 3.69 16.88
C VAL A 225 15.38 2.81 15.89
N ARG A 226 14.07 2.69 16.07
CA ARG A 226 13.21 1.92 15.13
C ARG A 226 12.88 2.75 13.90
N LEU A 227 13.37 2.30 12.74
CA LEU A 227 13.15 2.92 11.44
C LEU A 227 12.49 1.93 10.48
N GLY A 228 11.30 2.26 10.00
CA GLY A 228 10.58 1.45 9.01
C GLY A 228 11.24 1.54 7.63
N THR A 229 11.40 0.40 6.94
CA THR A 229 11.95 0.39 5.59
C THR A 229 11.11 1.25 4.63
N ALA A 230 9.79 1.26 4.79
CA ALA A 230 8.87 2.08 4.00
C ALA A 230 9.09 3.59 4.21
N GLU A 231 9.55 4.04 5.37
CA GLU A 231 9.88 5.44 5.63
C GLU A 231 11.07 5.87 4.76
N ILE A 232 12.09 5.00 4.63
CA ILE A 232 13.22 5.25 3.74
C ILE A 232 12.77 5.27 2.27
N TYR A 233 11.95 4.29 1.83
CA TYR A 233 11.45 4.25 0.46
C TYR A 233 10.66 5.51 0.09
N SER A 234 9.78 5.99 0.99
CA SER A 234 8.97 7.18 0.76
C SER A 234 9.78 8.47 0.54
N VAL A 235 11.00 8.50 1.04
CA VAL A 235 11.96 9.60 0.82
C VAL A 235 12.77 9.39 -0.45
N VAL A 236 13.33 8.19 -0.64
CA VAL A 236 14.28 7.89 -1.71
C VAL A 236 13.60 7.86 -3.09
N GLU A 237 12.39 7.34 -3.17
CA GLU A 237 11.65 7.21 -4.43
C GLU A 237 11.07 8.54 -4.95
N LYS A 238 11.15 9.63 -4.17
CA LYS A 238 10.85 10.99 -4.66
C LYS A 238 11.95 11.58 -5.54
N PHE A 239 13.16 11.01 -5.50
CA PHE A 239 14.24 11.47 -6.36
C PHE A 239 14.03 11.02 -7.80
N LYS A 240 13.94 11.97 -8.74
CA LYS A 240 13.74 11.69 -10.17
C LYS A 240 14.84 10.81 -10.77
N GLU A 241 16.00 10.80 -10.15
CA GLU A 241 17.16 10.00 -10.53
C GLU A 241 16.96 8.52 -10.16
N VAL A 242 16.10 8.20 -9.20
CA VAL A 242 15.89 6.85 -8.66
C VAL A 242 14.70 6.17 -9.33
N GLN A 243 14.92 4.98 -9.89
CA GLN A 243 13.90 4.11 -10.45
C GLN A 243 13.33 3.18 -9.39
N GLU A 244 14.22 2.54 -8.62
CA GLU A 244 13.87 1.57 -7.58
C GLU A 244 14.88 1.64 -6.44
N SER A 245 14.43 1.25 -5.25
CA SER A 245 15.31 1.14 -4.10
C SER A 245 15.00 -0.07 -3.25
N ILE A 246 16.02 -0.62 -2.58
CA ILE A 246 15.87 -1.65 -1.56
C ILE A 246 16.79 -1.32 -0.38
N VAL A 247 16.26 -1.43 0.83
CA VAL A 247 17.02 -1.19 2.05
C VAL A 247 17.06 -2.45 2.90
N ILE A 248 18.23 -2.74 3.45
CA ILE A 248 18.43 -3.85 4.37
C ILE A 248 19.18 -3.40 5.62
N GLY A 249 18.93 -4.08 6.73
CA GLY A 249 19.77 -4.00 7.93
C GLY A 249 20.88 -5.04 7.88
N GLN A 250 22.12 -4.60 7.99
CA GLN A 250 23.27 -5.47 8.11
C GLN A 250 23.78 -5.44 9.55
N SER A 251 23.93 -6.60 10.20
CA SER A 251 24.61 -6.69 11.49
C SER A 251 26.07 -6.29 11.30
N TRP A 252 26.52 -5.25 11.97
CA TRP A 252 27.85 -4.67 11.85
C TRP A 252 28.28 -4.03 13.17
N ASP A 253 29.41 -4.46 13.72
CA ASP A 253 30.04 -3.89 14.91
C ASP A 253 29.06 -3.77 16.11
N ASN A 254 28.35 -4.88 16.40
CA ASN A 254 27.32 -4.99 17.45
C ASN A 254 26.10 -4.05 17.29
N ASP A 255 25.89 -3.50 16.10
CA ASP A 255 24.75 -2.66 15.76
C ASP A 255 24.16 -3.05 14.39
N ILE A 256 23.15 -2.34 13.93
CA ILE A 256 22.55 -2.47 12.60
C ILE A 256 23.01 -1.33 11.70
N ARG A 257 23.77 -1.68 10.66
CA ARG A 257 24.10 -0.75 9.57
C ARG A 257 23.03 -0.79 8.49
N ILE A 258 22.48 0.37 8.14
CA ILE A 258 21.52 0.48 7.05
C ILE A 258 22.28 0.52 5.72
N ILE A 259 21.95 -0.41 4.83
CA ILE A 259 22.45 -0.46 3.46
C ILE A 259 21.30 -0.18 2.52
N LEU A 260 21.43 0.87 1.72
CA LEU A 260 20.48 1.24 0.69
C LEU A 260 21.07 0.92 -0.70
N PHE A 261 20.41 0.07 -1.45
CA PHE A 261 20.68 -0.16 -2.87
C PHE A 261 19.67 0.64 -3.68
N ILE A 262 20.14 1.25 -4.78
CA ILE A 262 19.27 2.00 -5.69
C ILE A 262 19.55 1.59 -7.13
N VAL A 263 18.49 1.54 -7.92
CA VAL A 263 18.55 1.48 -9.37
C VAL A 263 18.24 2.88 -9.88
N LEU A 264 19.11 3.42 -10.73
CA LEU A 264 18.90 4.75 -11.29
C LEU A 264 18.13 4.70 -12.61
N ASN A 265 17.36 5.74 -12.86
CA ASN A 265 16.74 5.96 -14.16
C ASN A 265 17.80 6.12 -15.25
N LYS A 266 17.45 5.72 -16.48
CA LYS A 266 18.35 5.82 -17.64
C LYS A 266 18.83 7.26 -17.84
N GLY A 267 20.15 7.41 -17.96
CA GLY A 267 20.79 8.71 -18.14
C GLY A 267 21.29 9.37 -16.85
N TYR A 268 21.15 8.69 -15.70
CA TYR A 268 21.73 9.14 -14.44
C TYR A 268 22.82 8.18 -13.94
N ASP A 269 23.86 8.77 -13.33
CA ASP A 269 24.92 8.04 -12.64
C ASP A 269 24.93 8.34 -11.15
N LEU A 270 25.37 7.39 -10.34
CA LEU A 270 25.43 7.54 -8.88
C LEU A 270 26.63 8.41 -8.48
N THR A 271 26.47 9.71 -8.64
CA THR A 271 27.50 10.71 -8.26
C THR A 271 27.53 10.89 -6.74
N SER A 272 28.64 11.46 -6.22
CA SER A 272 28.76 11.84 -4.81
C SER A 272 27.66 12.83 -4.40
N GLU A 273 27.30 13.77 -5.29
CA GLU A 273 26.24 14.75 -5.06
C GLU A 273 24.87 14.08 -4.84
N ILE A 274 24.48 13.12 -5.69
CA ILE A 274 23.21 12.37 -5.55
C ILE A 274 23.23 11.55 -4.26
N LYS A 275 24.33 10.87 -3.94
CA LYS A 275 24.49 10.13 -2.67
C LYS A 275 24.28 11.02 -1.46
N ASP A 276 24.88 12.19 -1.44
CA ASP A 276 24.80 13.11 -0.29
C ASP A 276 23.41 13.74 -0.18
N LYS A 277 22.75 14.07 -1.30
CA LYS A 277 21.34 14.52 -1.31
C LYS A 277 20.41 13.47 -0.72
N ILE A 278 20.52 12.22 -1.16
CA ILE A 278 19.70 11.10 -0.66
C ILE A 278 19.95 10.90 0.85
N LYS A 279 21.23 10.81 1.28
CA LYS A 279 21.57 10.64 2.71
C LYS A 279 21.02 11.78 3.56
N LYS A 280 21.13 13.02 3.08
CA LYS A 280 20.59 14.19 3.78
C LYS A 280 19.07 14.14 3.88
N ALA A 281 18.39 13.79 2.79
CA ALA A 281 16.94 13.67 2.77
C ALA A 281 16.44 12.59 3.75
N ILE A 282 17.07 11.42 3.80
CA ILE A 282 16.73 10.35 4.74
C ILE A 282 16.93 10.86 6.19
N ARG A 283 18.04 11.49 6.53
CA ARG A 283 18.30 12.00 7.89
C ARG A 283 17.29 13.04 8.39
N ILE A 284 16.62 13.75 7.48
CA ILE A 284 15.66 14.81 7.84
C ILE A 284 14.24 14.26 7.94
N ASN A 285 13.88 13.24 7.14
CA ASN A 285 12.50 12.85 6.89
C ASN A 285 12.17 11.39 7.26
N ALA A 286 13.17 10.60 7.70
CA ALA A 286 12.97 9.21 8.12
C ALA A 286 13.55 8.92 9.51
#